data_165ee2d4867d1a2b8fd5352101cffd8e
#
_entry.id   165ee2d4867d1a2b8fd5352101cffd8e
#
_cell.length_a   1.000
_cell.length_b   1.000
_cell.length_c   1.000
_cell.angle_alpha   90.00
_cell.angle_beta   90.00
_cell.angle_gamma   90.00
#
_symmetry.space_group_name_H-M   'P 1'
#
loop_
_entity.id
_entity.type
_entity.pdbx_description
1 polymer ?
#
loop_
_entity_poly.entity_id
_entity_poly.type
_entity_poly.pdbx_seq_one_letter_code
_entity_poly.pdbx_strand_id
1 'polypeptide(L)'
;KPFVPCGVTATLGNNTGKVSYTIKGWTGGDKVVQVTSYRGLETPYEYLWMLADDVLIWHKADVSIAYVCEDPTKFTSHSDSATTVPIGYEAITELPRTEGYVLSMAHSTKGYSFAEKVGGSSNKGYCDYYWTPTGGSTWSAVGWYGALVSANARYGANAGFGCLLATNRSSNAHAHIGFRLCRF
;
A
#
# COMPACT_ATOMS: atom_id res chain seq x y z
N LYS A 1 22.31 -3.55 -4.83
CA LYS A 1 21.17 -2.64 -4.89
C LYS A 1 21.37 -1.55 -3.87
N PRO A 2 21.06 -0.29 -4.15
CA PRO A 2 21.14 0.78 -3.17
C PRO A 2 20.12 0.57 -2.07
N PHE A 3 20.50 0.95 -0.90
CA PHE A 3 19.76 0.65 0.31
C PHE A 3 19.82 1.87 1.24
N VAL A 4 18.66 2.24 1.76
CA VAL A 4 18.53 3.25 2.81
C VAL A 4 18.29 2.50 4.11
N PRO A 5 19.20 2.56 5.10
CA PRO A 5 19.00 1.88 6.37
C PRO A 5 17.85 2.51 7.16
N CYS A 6 17.23 1.73 8.04
CA CYS A 6 16.27 2.25 9.00
C CYS A 6 16.97 3.16 10.02
N GLY A 7 16.28 4.19 10.50
CA GLY A 7 16.78 5.08 11.54
C GLY A 7 17.56 6.28 11.03
N VAL A 8 17.61 6.53 9.73
CA VAL A 8 18.23 7.75 9.17
C VAL A 8 17.59 9.01 9.74
N THR A 9 16.30 8.98 9.99
CA THR A 9 15.55 10.12 10.55
C THR A 9 15.47 10.13 12.08
N ALA A 10 16.20 9.25 12.77
CA ALA A 10 16.15 9.15 14.23
C ALA A 10 16.39 10.47 14.96
N THR A 11 17.23 11.36 14.40
CA THR A 11 17.50 12.70 14.95
C THR A 11 16.28 13.63 14.97
N LEU A 12 15.24 13.34 14.17
CA LEU A 12 14.00 14.10 14.16
C LEU A 12 13.06 13.67 15.29
N GLY A 13 13.30 12.52 15.94
CA GLY A 13 12.35 11.96 16.93
C GLY A 13 10.95 11.84 16.32
N ASN A 14 9.93 12.37 17.02
CA ASN A 14 8.54 12.38 16.55
C ASN A 14 8.19 13.56 15.63
N ASN A 15 9.18 14.32 15.15
CA ASN A 15 8.91 15.42 14.27
C ASN A 15 8.77 14.99 12.81
N THR A 16 8.03 15.79 12.06
CA THR A 16 7.96 15.70 10.61
C THR A 16 9.13 16.46 9.99
N GLY A 17 9.80 15.85 9.01
CA GLY A 17 10.93 16.49 8.34
C GLY A 17 11.63 15.58 7.35
N LYS A 18 12.82 16.00 6.91
CA LYS A 18 13.68 15.26 5.98
C LYS A 18 15.12 15.28 6.47
N VAL A 19 15.82 14.16 6.26
CA VAL A 19 17.25 14.04 6.52
C VAL A 19 17.95 13.57 5.24
N SER A 20 19.03 14.22 4.87
CA SER A 20 19.85 13.82 3.73
C SER A 20 20.63 12.56 4.08
N TYR A 21 20.59 11.56 3.21
CA TYR A 21 21.37 10.34 3.31
C TYR A 21 22.14 10.09 2.03
N THR A 22 23.42 9.75 2.14
CA THR A 22 24.27 9.44 0.99
C THR A 22 24.37 7.93 0.81
N ILE A 23 23.76 7.43 -0.24
CA ILE A 23 23.93 6.03 -0.68
C ILE A 23 25.28 5.90 -1.33
N LYS A 24 26.17 5.10 -0.73
CA LYS A 24 27.53 4.85 -1.22
C LYS A 24 27.55 3.74 -2.25
N GLY A 25 28.50 3.83 -3.20
CA GLY A 25 28.77 2.76 -4.16
C GLY A 25 27.65 2.50 -5.17
N TRP A 26 26.81 3.47 -5.46
CA TRP A 26 25.83 3.37 -6.53
C TRP A 26 26.53 3.32 -7.91
N THR A 27 25.99 2.55 -8.85
CA THR A 27 26.44 2.58 -10.24
C THR A 27 26.30 4.01 -10.80
N GLY A 28 27.42 4.70 -10.98
CA GLY A 28 27.43 6.12 -11.36
C GLY A 28 27.87 7.08 -10.24
N GLY A 29 28.34 6.57 -9.09
CA GLY A 29 28.85 7.35 -7.96
C GLY A 29 27.88 7.43 -6.78
N ASP A 30 28.29 8.12 -5.73
CA ASP A 30 27.47 8.35 -4.53
C ASP A 30 26.22 9.16 -4.87
N LYS A 31 25.08 8.78 -4.28
CA LYS A 31 23.81 9.45 -4.53
C LYS A 31 23.19 9.95 -3.22
N VAL A 32 22.89 11.24 -3.17
CA VAL A 32 22.18 11.83 -2.05
C VAL A 32 20.68 11.66 -2.25
N VAL A 33 20.00 11.12 -1.26
CA VAL A 33 18.53 10.99 -1.19
C VAL A 33 18.00 11.72 0.04
N GLN A 34 16.76 12.17 -0.01
CA GLN A 34 16.07 12.72 1.14
C GLN A 34 15.23 11.62 1.77
N VAL A 35 15.48 11.34 3.05
CA VAL A 35 14.69 10.39 3.83
C VAL A 35 13.69 11.17 4.65
N THR A 36 12.42 10.88 4.47
CA THR A 36 11.32 11.61 5.11
C THR A 36 10.90 10.95 6.41
N SER A 37 10.46 11.76 7.37
CA SER A 37 9.72 11.32 8.56
C SER A 37 8.40 12.08 8.65
N TYR A 38 7.35 11.39 9.01
CA TYR A 38 6.07 11.98 9.37
C TYR A 38 5.69 11.51 10.77
N ARG A 39 5.73 12.42 11.75
CA ARG A 39 5.43 12.14 13.17
C ARG A 39 6.20 10.93 13.72
N GLY A 40 7.49 10.84 13.40
CA GLY A 40 8.35 9.73 13.84
C GLY A 40 8.26 8.48 12.99
N LEU A 41 7.36 8.42 12.03
CA LEU A 41 7.27 7.33 11.07
C LEU A 41 8.22 7.60 9.90
N GLU A 42 9.33 6.86 9.84
CA GLU A 42 10.32 7.02 8.78
C GLU A 42 9.83 6.43 7.46
N THR A 43 9.99 7.16 6.36
CA THR A 43 9.59 6.76 5.01
C THR A 43 8.18 6.17 4.93
N PRO A 44 7.13 6.87 5.43
CA PRO A 44 5.77 6.31 5.45
C PRO A 44 5.18 6.13 4.04
N TYR A 45 5.74 6.82 3.06
CA TYR A 45 5.35 6.78 1.65
C TYR A 45 6.60 7.08 0.82
N GLU A 46 7.26 6.17 0.29
CA GLU A 46 8.41 6.29 -0.62
C GLU A 46 9.21 4.98 -0.59
N TYR A 47 10.00 4.71 -1.56
CA TYR A 47 10.93 3.59 -1.70
C TYR A 47 10.30 2.20 -1.82
N LEU A 48 9.45 1.77 -0.89
CA LEU A 48 8.87 0.43 -0.87
C LEU A 48 7.36 0.47 -0.61
N TRP A 49 6.63 -0.40 -1.28
CA TRP A 49 5.27 -0.75 -0.90
C TRP A 49 5.26 -1.42 0.46
N MET A 50 4.30 -1.10 1.28
CA MET A 50 4.08 -1.75 2.58
C MET A 50 2.88 -2.68 2.49
N LEU A 51 3.07 -3.94 2.87
CA LEU A 51 1.98 -4.88 3.01
C LEU A 51 1.18 -4.53 4.26
N ALA A 52 -0.13 -4.43 4.11
CA ALA A 52 -1.08 -4.28 5.22
C ALA A 52 -1.66 -5.67 5.52
N ASP A 53 -1.22 -6.29 6.60
CA ASP A 53 -1.59 -7.67 6.95
C ASP A 53 -3.04 -7.78 7.45
N ASP A 54 -3.60 -6.68 7.93
CA ASP A 54 -4.99 -6.56 8.38
C ASP A 54 -6.00 -6.41 7.23
N VAL A 55 -5.53 -6.22 5.99
CA VAL A 55 -6.39 -5.96 4.83
C VAL A 55 -6.16 -6.98 3.73
N LEU A 56 -7.24 -7.63 3.31
CA LEU A 56 -7.28 -8.49 2.13
C LEU A 56 -8.33 -7.98 1.14
N ILE A 57 -8.08 -8.19 -0.14
CA ILE A 57 -9.00 -7.78 -1.20
C ILE A 57 -9.43 -9.02 -1.97
N TRP A 58 -10.74 -9.24 -2.04
CA TRP A 58 -11.33 -10.27 -2.86
C TRP A 58 -11.79 -9.69 -4.19
N HIS A 59 -11.14 -10.08 -5.26
CA HIS A 59 -11.60 -9.77 -6.62
C HIS A 59 -12.47 -10.90 -7.15
N LYS A 60 -13.71 -10.58 -7.49
CA LYS A 60 -14.62 -11.44 -8.26
C LYS A 60 -14.68 -10.96 -9.71
N ALA A 61 -15.45 -11.66 -10.54
CA ALA A 61 -15.60 -11.28 -11.95
C ALA A 61 -16.19 -9.89 -12.13
N ASP A 62 -17.11 -9.48 -11.25
CA ASP A 62 -17.93 -8.27 -11.35
C ASP A 62 -17.68 -7.25 -10.22
N VAL A 63 -17.09 -7.66 -9.10
CA VAL A 63 -16.91 -6.81 -7.93
C VAL A 63 -15.57 -7.07 -7.24
N SER A 64 -15.01 -6.04 -6.61
CA SER A 64 -13.88 -6.14 -5.69
C SER A 64 -14.35 -5.73 -4.30
N ILE A 65 -13.97 -6.47 -3.27
CA ILE A 65 -14.40 -6.21 -1.90
C ILE A 65 -13.18 -6.14 -0.99
N ALA A 66 -13.08 -5.10 -0.18
CA ALA A 66 -12.10 -4.99 0.90
C ALA A 66 -12.60 -5.73 2.14
N TYR A 67 -11.75 -6.56 2.69
CA TYR A 67 -11.95 -7.27 3.96
C TYR A 67 -10.89 -6.81 4.95
N VAL A 68 -11.27 -6.65 6.21
CA VAL A 68 -10.34 -6.28 7.28
C VAL A 68 -10.44 -7.23 8.46
N CYS A 69 -9.34 -7.34 9.19
CA CYS A 69 -9.24 -8.11 10.42
C CYS A 69 -8.64 -7.22 11.51
N GLU A 70 -9.35 -7.05 12.63
CA GLU A 70 -8.89 -6.24 13.77
C GLU A 70 -8.10 -7.06 14.81
N ASP A 71 -8.03 -8.37 14.65
CA ASP A 71 -7.33 -9.27 15.56
C ASP A 71 -5.97 -9.69 14.98
N PRO A 72 -4.85 -9.15 15.46
CA PRO A 72 -3.53 -9.47 14.92
C PRO A 72 -3.17 -10.96 14.99
N THR A 73 -3.81 -11.72 15.89
CA THR A 73 -3.56 -13.16 16.02
C THR A 73 -4.16 -13.98 14.87
N LYS A 74 -5.02 -13.36 14.06
CA LYS A 74 -5.71 -13.97 12.92
C LYS A 74 -5.20 -13.46 11.58
N PHE A 75 -4.21 -12.56 11.55
CA PHE A 75 -3.62 -12.12 10.30
C PHE A 75 -3.04 -13.31 9.54
N THR A 76 -3.39 -13.41 8.27
CA THR A 76 -2.99 -14.53 7.43
C THR A 76 -2.75 -14.10 6.00
N SER A 77 -1.73 -14.71 5.39
CA SER A 77 -1.61 -14.78 3.94
C SER A 77 -2.58 -15.85 3.43
N HIS A 78 -3.72 -15.41 2.91
CA HIS A 78 -4.73 -16.34 2.43
C HIS A 78 -4.34 -16.93 1.06
N SER A 79 -4.71 -18.19 0.83
CA SER A 79 -4.46 -18.83 -0.47
C SER A 79 -5.16 -18.04 -1.58
N ASP A 80 -4.44 -17.73 -2.63
CA ASP A 80 -4.93 -16.94 -3.77
C ASP A 80 -6.19 -17.52 -4.43
N SER A 81 -6.35 -18.84 -4.37
CA SER A 81 -7.47 -19.57 -4.96
C SER A 81 -8.56 -19.98 -3.96
N ALA A 82 -8.40 -19.65 -2.67
CA ALA A 82 -9.44 -19.99 -1.69
C ALA A 82 -10.75 -19.28 -2.02
N THR A 83 -11.86 -19.95 -1.79
CA THR A 83 -13.22 -19.40 -2.03
C THR A 83 -13.92 -18.94 -0.76
N THR A 84 -13.30 -19.20 0.40
CA THR A 84 -13.83 -18.84 1.71
C THR A 84 -13.15 -17.58 2.26
N VAL A 85 -13.89 -16.80 3.02
CA VAL A 85 -13.33 -15.67 3.76
C VAL A 85 -12.47 -16.20 4.91
N PRO A 86 -11.24 -15.68 5.12
CA PRO A 86 -10.40 -16.09 6.24
C PRO A 86 -11.07 -15.78 7.59
N ILE A 87 -10.78 -16.60 8.58
CA ILE A 87 -11.33 -16.42 9.94
C ILE A 87 -10.87 -15.06 10.49
N GLY A 88 -11.81 -14.28 10.99
CA GLY A 88 -11.56 -12.97 11.58
C GLY A 88 -11.62 -11.81 10.59
N TYR A 89 -11.66 -12.07 9.29
CA TYR A 89 -11.84 -11.03 8.28
C TYR A 89 -13.32 -10.80 8.00
N GLU A 90 -13.70 -9.56 7.86
CA GLU A 90 -15.07 -9.15 7.53
C GLU A 90 -15.07 -8.14 6.38
N ALA A 91 -16.11 -8.22 5.54
CA ALA A 91 -16.27 -7.32 4.41
C ALA A 91 -16.59 -5.91 4.90
N ILE A 92 -15.88 -4.92 4.37
CA ILE A 92 -16.07 -3.50 4.73
C ILE A 92 -16.79 -2.73 3.62
N THR A 93 -16.28 -2.82 2.40
CA THR A 93 -16.83 -2.04 1.27
C THR A 93 -16.44 -2.66 -0.06
N GLU A 94 -17.24 -2.32 -1.08
CA GLU A 94 -16.86 -2.58 -2.46
C GLU A 94 -15.84 -1.54 -2.94
N LEU A 95 -14.93 -1.97 -3.79
CA LEU A 95 -13.89 -1.17 -4.39
C LEU A 95 -14.15 -0.98 -5.90
N PRO A 96 -13.69 0.14 -6.50
CA PRO A 96 -13.77 0.34 -7.94
C PRO A 96 -13.07 -0.79 -8.72
N ARG A 97 -13.62 -1.12 -9.89
CA ARG A 97 -13.02 -2.09 -10.84
C ARG A 97 -12.13 -1.42 -11.88
N THR A 98 -11.95 -0.12 -11.77
CA THR A 98 -11.06 0.67 -12.62
C THR A 98 -10.00 1.33 -11.75
N GLU A 99 -8.77 1.34 -12.20
CA GLU A 99 -7.70 2.06 -11.53
C GLU A 99 -7.72 3.55 -11.85
N GLY A 100 -7.14 4.36 -10.99
CA GLY A 100 -7.04 5.80 -11.19
C GLY A 100 -6.86 6.58 -9.89
N TYR A 101 -6.76 7.90 -10.02
CA TYR A 101 -6.77 8.76 -8.85
C TYR A 101 -8.11 8.71 -8.13
N VAL A 102 -8.07 8.58 -6.82
CA VAL A 102 -9.25 8.51 -5.96
C VAL A 102 -9.98 9.85 -5.98
N LEU A 103 -11.27 9.80 -6.34
CA LEU A 103 -12.15 10.97 -6.33
C LEU A 103 -12.94 11.06 -5.03
N SER A 104 -13.44 9.93 -4.52
CA SER A 104 -14.14 9.84 -3.24
C SER A 104 -13.77 8.58 -2.47
N MET A 105 -13.91 8.65 -1.14
CA MET A 105 -13.61 7.55 -0.22
C MET A 105 -14.88 7.08 0.48
N ALA A 106 -15.03 5.77 0.61
CA ALA A 106 -15.97 5.15 1.53
C ALA A 106 -15.31 5.03 2.91
N HIS A 107 -16.00 5.47 3.95
CA HIS A 107 -15.54 5.39 5.34
C HIS A 107 -16.37 4.38 6.11
N SER A 108 -15.71 3.43 6.75
CA SER A 108 -16.36 2.46 7.62
C SER A 108 -16.50 3.00 9.04
N THR A 109 -17.44 2.45 9.80
CA THR A 109 -17.60 2.73 11.23
C THR A 109 -16.41 2.26 12.08
N LYS A 110 -15.57 1.40 11.53
CA LYS A 110 -14.35 0.88 12.15
C LYS A 110 -13.10 1.74 11.88
N GLY A 111 -13.26 2.89 11.21
CA GLY A 111 -12.16 3.81 10.93
C GLY A 111 -11.36 3.50 9.67
N TYR A 112 -11.68 2.45 8.93
CA TYR A 112 -11.06 2.18 7.62
C TYR A 112 -11.65 3.08 6.54
N SER A 113 -10.79 3.49 5.62
CA SER A 113 -11.18 4.31 4.46
C SER A 113 -10.60 3.70 3.20
N PHE A 114 -11.46 3.47 2.21
CA PHE A 114 -11.09 2.87 0.94
C PHE A 114 -11.62 3.71 -0.23
N ALA A 115 -10.99 3.57 -1.39
CA ALA A 115 -11.48 4.21 -2.61
C ALA A 115 -12.92 3.77 -2.92
N GLU A 116 -13.83 4.73 -3.04
CA GLU A 116 -15.22 4.53 -3.48
C GLU A 116 -15.35 4.77 -4.98
N LYS A 117 -14.75 5.87 -5.45
CA LYS A 117 -14.74 6.25 -6.87
C LYS A 117 -13.37 6.73 -7.29
N VAL A 118 -12.99 6.39 -8.51
CA VAL A 118 -11.84 6.96 -9.22
C VAL A 118 -12.30 8.02 -10.24
N GLY A 119 -11.40 8.85 -10.72
CA GLY A 119 -11.69 9.97 -11.61
C GLY A 119 -11.19 11.31 -11.10
N GLY A 120 -10.39 11.28 -10.05
CA GLY A 120 -9.59 12.41 -9.59
C GLY A 120 -8.38 12.68 -10.48
N SER A 121 -7.40 13.40 -9.94
CA SER A 121 -6.09 13.62 -10.54
C SER A 121 -5.05 13.87 -9.44
N SER A 122 -3.79 14.07 -9.79
CA SER A 122 -2.72 14.39 -8.82
C SER A 122 -2.94 15.70 -8.03
N ASN A 123 -3.94 16.49 -8.40
CA ASN A 123 -4.30 17.76 -7.75
C ASN A 123 -5.82 17.95 -7.55
N LYS A 124 -6.61 16.89 -7.76
CA LYS A 124 -8.07 16.90 -7.59
C LYS A 124 -8.54 15.63 -6.92
N GLY A 125 -9.40 15.73 -5.94
CA GLY A 125 -9.87 14.65 -5.09
C GLY A 125 -8.88 14.39 -3.96
N TYR A 126 -8.61 13.12 -3.66
CA TYR A 126 -7.68 12.73 -2.60
C TYR A 126 -6.21 12.73 -3.04
N CYS A 127 -5.95 12.86 -4.35
CA CYS A 127 -4.63 12.84 -4.96
C CYS A 127 -3.84 11.53 -4.77
N ASP A 128 -4.45 10.52 -4.17
CA ASP A 128 -3.91 9.17 -4.01
C ASP A 128 -4.34 8.29 -5.19
N TYR A 129 -3.47 7.36 -5.58
CA TYR A 129 -3.76 6.48 -6.70
C TYR A 129 -4.17 5.08 -6.22
N TYR A 130 -5.20 4.55 -6.84
CA TYR A 130 -5.69 3.19 -6.61
C TYR A 130 -5.39 2.32 -7.82
N TRP A 131 -4.72 1.20 -7.60
CA TRP A 131 -4.44 0.18 -8.62
C TRP A 131 -5.25 -1.08 -8.36
N THR A 132 -5.90 -1.57 -9.39
CA THR A 132 -6.68 -2.81 -9.37
C THR A 132 -6.46 -3.62 -10.65
N PRO A 133 -6.62 -4.95 -10.64
CA PRO A 133 -6.60 -5.73 -11.87
C PRO A 133 -7.76 -5.27 -12.75
N THR A 134 -7.44 -4.62 -13.86
CA THR A 134 -8.43 -4.23 -14.86
C THR A 134 -8.80 -5.42 -15.74
N GLY A 135 -10.09 -5.60 -16.05
CA GLY A 135 -10.55 -6.65 -16.96
C GLY A 135 -9.85 -6.49 -18.33
N GLY A 136 -9.05 -7.47 -18.71
CA GLY A 136 -8.25 -7.44 -19.95
C GLY A 136 -6.74 -7.47 -19.73
N SER A 137 -6.24 -7.27 -18.51
CA SER A 137 -4.85 -7.57 -18.18
C SER A 137 -4.65 -9.09 -18.09
N THR A 138 -3.44 -9.56 -18.38
CA THR A 138 -3.02 -10.97 -18.25
C THR A 138 -3.08 -11.51 -16.80
N TRP A 139 -3.48 -10.70 -15.85
CA TRP A 139 -3.66 -11.06 -14.46
C TRP A 139 -5.03 -11.70 -14.27
N SER A 140 -5.07 -12.91 -13.78
CA SER A 140 -6.32 -13.55 -13.36
C SER A 140 -6.98 -12.70 -12.29
N ALA A 141 -8.02 -11.99 -12.66
CA ALA A 141 -8.65 -10.99 -11.81
C ALA A 141 -9.43 -11.59 -10.64
N VAL A 142 -9.71 -12.90 -10.65
CA VAL A 142 -10.49 -13.55 -9.60
C VAL A 142 -9.57 -14.13 -8.52
N GLY A 143 -9.88 -13.88 -7.25
CA GLY A 143 -9.19 -14.45 -6.10
C GLY A 143 -8.80 -13.42 -5.04
N TRP A 144 -8.03 -13.85 -4.06
CA TRP A 144 -7.54 -13.04 -2.96
C TRP A 144 -6.24 -12.31 -3.31
N TYR A 145 -6.16 -11.08 -2.87
CA TYR A 145 -5.02 -10.19 -3.04
C TYR A 145 -4.66 -9.53 -1.73
N GLY A 146 -3.38 -9.28 -1.52
CA GLY A 146 -2.90 -8.45 -0.42
C GLY A 146 -3.08 -6.97 -0.75
N ALA A 147 -3.30 -6.17 0.26
CA ALA A 147 -3.32 -4.73 0.15
C ALA A 147 -1.89 -4.19 0.34
N LEU A 148 -1.37 -3.49 -0.65
CA LEU A 148 -0.11 -2.76 -0.54
C LEU A 148 -0.41 -1.26 -0.49
N VAL A 149 0.10 -0.60 0.53
CA VAL A 149 -0.11 0.82 0.77
C VAL A 149 1.15 1.64 0.57
N SER A 150 1.02 2.95 0.51
CA SER A 150 2.07 3.93 0.26
C SER A 150 2.42 4.07 -1.22
N ALA A 151 3.48 3.56 -1.67
CA ALA A 151 3.95 3.39 -3.03
C ALA A 151 5.47 3.17 -3.03
N ASN A 152 6.07 2.89 -4.16
CA ASN A 152 7.52 2.93 -4.30
C ASN A 152 7.98 4.16 -5.10
N ALA A 153 9.25 4.52 -4.94
CA ALA A 153 9.85 5.73 -5.52
C ALA A 153 9.74 5.87 -7.06
N ARG A 154 9.35 4.82 -7.76
CA ARG A 154 9.24 4.78 -9.23
C ARG A 154 7.95 5.41 -9.74
N TYR A 155 6.94 5.58 -8.89
CA TYR A 155 5.59 5.99 -9.32
C TYR A 155 5.36 7.50 -9.36
N GLY A 156 6.36 8.31 -8.97
CA GLY A 156 6.26 9.77 -9.09
C GLY A 156 5.01 10.34 -8.44
N ALA A 157 4.21 11.08 -9.20
CA ALA A 157 2.99 11.71 -8.71
C ALA A 157 1.88 10.72 -8.29
N ASN A 158 2.00 9.45 -8.68
CA ASN A 158 1.07 8.40 -8.25
C ASN A 158 1.47 7.80 -6.90
N ALA A 159 2.62 8.20 -6.32
CA ALA A 159 3.03 7.79 -4.99
C ALA A 159 2.41 8.71 -3.93
N GLY A 160 1.84 8.14 -2.90
CA GLY A 160 1.24 8.89 -1.81
C GLY A 160 0.91 8.02 -0.61
N PHE A 161 0.65 8.66 0.52
CA PHE A 161 0.39 7.97 1.78
C PHE A 161 -0.86 7.08 1.73
N GLY A 162 -1.91 7.53 1.03
CA GLY A 162 -3.17 6.81 0.89
C GLY A 162 -3.27 5.97 -0.38
N CYS A 163 -2.17 5.82 -1.13
CA CYS A 163 -2.17 4.96 -2.32
C CYS A 163 -2.40 3.50 -1.95
N LEU A 164 -3.26 2.84 -2.69
CA LEU A 164 -3.59 1.43 -2.51
C LEU A 164 -3.32 0.63 -3.79
N LEU A 165 -2.51 -0.41 -3.68
CA LEU A 165 -2.27 -1.37 -4.74
C LEU A 165 -2.93 -2.70 -4.39
N ALA A 166 -3.93 -3.08 -5.18
CA ALA A 166 -4.74 -4.29 -5.04
C ALA A 166 -4.46 -5.33 -6.15
N THR A 167 -3.27 -5.28 -6.75
CA THR A 167 -2.91 -6.15 -7.89
C THR A 167 -1.97 -7.29 -7.52
N ASN A 168 -1.45 -7.32 -6.31
CA ASN A 168 -0.50 -8.33 -5.86
C ASN A 168 -1.19 -9.41 -5.03
N ARG A 169 -0.91 -10.67 -5.36
CA ARG A 169 -1.32 -11.79 -4.53
C ARG A 169 -0.63 -11.71 -3.16
N SER A 170 -1.27 -12.22 -2.13
CA SER A 170 -0.68 -12.25 -0.78
C SER A 170 0.62 -13.07 -0.71
N SER A 171 0.81 -14.00 -1.64
CA SER A 171 2.02 -14.81 -1.81
C SER A 171 3.17 -14.09 -2.52
N ASN A 172 2.95 -12.88 -3.07
CA ASN A 172 3.97 -12.18 -3.84
C ASN A 172 5.08 -11.62 -2.94
N ALA A 173 6.32 -12.00 -3.23
CA ALA A 173 7.52 -11.48 -2.59
C ALA A 173 8.41 -10.77 -3.62
N HIS A 174 8.57 -9.47 -3.47
CA HIS A 174 9.38 -8.64 -4.38
C HIS A 174 10.31 -7.70 -3.60
N ALA A 175 11.42 -7.33 -4.22
CA ALA A 175 12.41 -6.44 -3.60
C ALA A 175 11.89 -5.00 -3.32
N HIS A 176 10.71 -4.65 -3.84
CA HIS A 176 10.04 -3.37 -3.64
C HIS A 176 8.81 -3.47 -2.72
N ILE A 177 8.61 -4.62 -2.08
CA ILE A 177 7.58 -4.83 -1.06
C ILE A 177 8.29 -5.05 0.27
N GLY A 178 7.88 -4.32 1.27
CA GLY A 178 8.35 -4.43 2.64
C GLY A 178 7.19 -4.50 3.62
N PHE A 179 7.52 -4.58 4.89
CA PHE A 179 6.58 -4.49 5.99
C PHE A 179 7.21 -3.69 7.12
N ARG A 180 6.40 -3.16 8.00
CA ARG A 180 6.85 -2.55 9.25
C ARG A 180 6.22 -3.28 10.41
N LEU A 181 7.05 -3.59 11.40
CA LEU A 181 6.56 -4.06 12.68
C LEU A 181 6.23 -2.83 13.53
N CYS A 182 4.95 -2.65 13.87
CA CYS A 182 4.54 -1.73 14.91
C CYS A 182 4.45 -2.54 16.21
N ARG A 183 5.19 -2.12 17.23
CA ARG A 183 5.05 -2.64 18.58
C ARG A 183 4.17 -1.67 19.35
N PHE A 184 3.01 -2.12 19.74
CA PHE A 184 2.10 -1.40 20.64
C PHE A 184 2.38 -1.79 22.09
#